data_dc75adf735b7deebf29d961e8bddcd97
#
_entry.id   dc75adf735b7deebf29d961e8bddcd97
#
_cell.length_a   1.000
_cell.length_b   1.000
_cell.length_c   1.000
_cell.angle_alpha   90.00
_cell.angle_beta   90.00
_cell.angle_gamma   90.00
#
_symmetry.space_group_name_H-M   'P 1'
#
loop_
_entity.id
_entity.type
_entity.pdbx_description
1 polymer ?
#
loop_
_entity_poly.entity_id
_entity_poly.type
_entity_poly.pdbx_seq_one_letter_code
_entity_poly.pdbx_strand_id
1 'polypeptide(L)'
;NVPSLRLIAYNTIPLSSDDVSQIEVVLGPSSALYGPNAHSGVVNIITKRPNESLGTVVGYTTGSREFNKAQVRHAGKFNNFSYKVSAVNFTAHDWEYIEDDEKKEHYRQWREDGLDGEDLDDLFEDGRASWDGWDIKVDYDGDGIIDTVYLKADNIIRDANKDKIDDLPNFDIKNQRMDFRLDYDFSDDHFVSLNFGHAKATNINITGIGRYLANDWIYNFYQGRWIYKNWFAQAYLNTSNSGTTRNLRNGTIIRDESQFFHFQFQHSLELERLMNTQLVWGGDYQRTMPETFGTILPDGTGGRNPISNKRDGKDNDGDGEIDEWDELFVTNEFGLYAQSQTKLNSYLELVLAGRIDLHSGLTDDENGFSFLNDPLDGSSANYIPQVSPKIGLLFKPTENHTFRLTSAKAFNTPSSQGLYLDVKAAQYSIFSVMARGNADGYSFFRDSLDNLMYWDVRANSKTEFQLAK
;
A
#
# COMPACT_ATOMS: atom_id res chain seq x y z
N ASN A 1 8.97 -1.74 -3.77
CA ASN A 1 8.44 -0.38 -3.83
C ASN A 1 7.00 -0.42 -3.38
N VAL A 2 6.74 0.03 -2.18
CA VAL A 2 5.40 0.02 -1.60
C VAL A 2 4.79 1.39 -1.86
N PRO A 3 3.52 1.50 -2.24
CA PRO A 3 2.80 2.76 -2.27
C PRO A 3 2.91 3.49 -0.93
N SER A 4 2.79 4.80 -0.94
CA SER A 4 2.99 5.68 0.21
C SER A 4 2.22 5.25 1.48
N LEU A 5 1.00 4.74 1.33
CA LEU A 5 0.20 4.20 2.44
C LEU A 5 0.41 2.70 2.70
N ARG A 6 1.40 2.07 2.04
CA ARG A 6 1.65 0.61 2.05
C ARG A 6 0.45 -0.23 1.58
N LEU A 7 -0.48 0.37 0.85
CA LEU A 7 -1.52 -0.34 0.11
C LEU A 7 -0.89 -0.89 -1.18
N ILE A 8 -0.76 -2.20 -1.27
CA ILE A 8 -0.21 -2.84 -2.47
C ILE A 8 -1.35 -3.07 -3.45
N ALA A 9 -1.46 -2.18 -4.43
CA ALA A 9 -2.32 -2.39 -5.59
C ALA A 9 -1.44 -2.90 -6.75
N TYR A 10 -1.44 -4.21 -6.99
CA TYR A 10 -0.62 -4.82 -8.06
C TYR A 10 -0.94 -4.29 -9.46
N ASN A 11 -2.15 -3.80 -9.67
CA ASN A 11 -2.60 -3.17 -10.90
C ASN A 11 -1.97 -1.80 -11.18
N THR A 12 -1.42 -1.13 -10.17
CA THR A 12 -0.70 0.15 -10.31
C THR A 12 0.81 0.01 -10.40
N ILE A 13 1.36 -1.20 -10.38
CA ILE A 13 2.80 -1.40 -10.59
C ILE A 13 3.13 -1.10 -12.07
N PRO A 14 3.94 -0.08 -12.38
CA PRO A 14 4.18 0.37 -13.76
C PRO A 14 5.25 -0.49 -14.46
N LEU A 15 5.03 -1.80 -14.52
CA LEU A 15 5.91 -2.77 -15.16
C LEU A 15 5.14 -3.61 -16.20
N SER A 16 5.78 -3.88 -17.34
CA SER A 16 5.31 -4.88 -18.28
C SER A 16 5.87 -6.27 -17.92
N SER A 17 5.06 -7.31 -18.03
CA SER A 17 5.53 -8.69 -17.84
C SER A 17 6.67 -9.07 -18.80
N ASP A 18 6.67 -8.53 -20.01
CA ASP A 18 7.71 -8.79 -21.03
C ASP A 18 9.04 -8.09 -20.70
N ASP A 19 9.01 -7.11 -19.82
CA ASP A 19 10.20 -6.40 -19.35
C ASP A 19 10.85 -7.05 -18.13
N VAL A 20 10.20 -8.02 -17.50
CA VAL A 20 10.76 -8.76 -16.38
C VAL A 20 11.89 -9.68 -16.90
N SER A 21 13.08 -9.54 -16.30
CA SER A 21 14.21 -10.40 -16.51
C SER A 21 14.18 -11.59 -15.54
N GLN A 22 13.94 -11.29 -14.27
CA GLN A 22 14.03 -12.25 -13.17
C GLN A 22 13.15 -11.85 -12.01
N ILE A 23 12.59 -12.83 -11.33
CA ILE A 23 11.91 -12.64 -10.03
C ILE A 23 12.68 -13.45 -9.00
N GLU A 24 13.20 -12.78 -8.00
CA GLU A 24 13.91 -13.38 -6.87
C GLU A 24 13.00 -13.42 -5.66
N VAL A 25 12.90 -14.57 -5.01
CA VAL A 25 12.11 -14.76 -3.80
C VAL A 25 13.04 -15.20 -2.67
N VAL A 26 13.15 -14.37 -1.64
CA VAL A 26 13.86 -14.69 -0.41
C VAL A 26 12.82 -15.07 0.64
N LEU A 27 12.84 -16.29 1.13
CA LEU A 27 11.90 -16.79 2.14
C LEU A 27 12.47 -16.62 3.55
N GLY A 28 11.56 -16.32 4.48
CA GLY A 28 11.87 -16.17 5.90
C GLY A 28 12.42 -14.79 6.31
N PRO A 29 12.75 -14.60 7.59
CA PRO A 29 13.18 -13.33 8.15
C PRO A 29 14.44 -12.79 7.49
N SER A 30 14.33 -11.65 6.82
CA SER A 30 15.39 -11.06 6.00
C SER A 30 15.63 -9.58 6.31
N SER A 31 15.05 -9.06 7.40
CA SER A 31 15.13 -7.65 7.79
C SER A 31 16.58 -7.15 7.96
N ALA A 32 17.51 -8.01 8.33
CA ALA A 32 18.91 -7.63 8.51
C ALA A 32 19.56 -7.02 7.24
N LEU A 33 19.10 -7.36 6.03
CA LEU A 33 19.61 -6.80 4.79
C LEU A 33 18.57 -5.96 4.02
N TYR A 34 17.30 -6.37 4.09
CA TYR A 34 16.23 -5.78 3.28
C TYR A 34 15.38 -4.77 4.04
N GLY A 35 15.73 -4.52 5.31
CA GLY A 35 15.03 -3.55 6.15
C GLY A 35 13.77 -4.08 6.83
N PRO A 36 13.07 -3.22 7.55
CA PRO A 36 11.80 -3.53 8.20
C PRO A 36 10.79 -4.11 7.19
N ASN A 37 9.82 -4.87 7.71
CA ASN A 37 8.76 -5.51 6.91
C ASN A 37 9.20 -6.71 6.05
N ALA A 38 10.49 -7.05 6.02
CA ALA A 38 10.99 -8.29 5.42
C ALA A 38 10.93 -9.48 6.39
N HIS A 39 9.83 -9.63 7.14
CA HIS A 39 9.67 -10.65 8.18
C HIS A 39 9.28 -12.03 7.60
N SER A 40 8.44 -12.06 6.58
CA SER A 40 8.01 -13.29 5.91
C SER A 40 8.85 -13.62 4.68
N GLY A 41 9.45 -12.61 4.06
CA GLY A 41 10.29 -12.74 2.88
C GLY A 41 10.33 -11.47 2.05
N VAL A 42 11.03 -11.56 0.93
CA VAL A 42 11.19 -10.46 -0.04
C VAL A 42 10.95 -11.01 -1.45
N VAL A 43 10.18 -10.30 -2.24
CA VAL A 43 10.03 -10.53 -3.68
C VAL A 43 10.70 -9.37 -4.41
N ASN A 44 11.76 -9.66 -5.16
CA ASN A 44 12.49 -8.69 -5.95
C ASN A 44 12.24 -8.94 -7.45
N ILE A 45 11.66 -7.96 -8.13
CA ILE A 45 11.39 -8.03 -9.56
C ILE A 45 12.44 -7.22 -10.29
N ILE A 46 13.25 -7.91 -11.09
CA ILE A 46 14.35 -7.33 -11.85
C ILE A 46 13.91 -7.17 -13.30
N THR A 47 13.98 -5.93 -13.81
CA THR A 47 13.68 -5.64 -15.23
C THR A 47 14.91 -5.76 -16.10
N LYS A 48 14.71 -6.05 -17.38
CA LYS A 48 15.77 -6.13 -18.37
C LYS A 48 16.51 -4.79 -18.49
N ARG A 49 17.85 -4.85 -18.58
CA ARG A 49 18.64 -3.66 -18.90
C ARG A 49 18.46 -3.28 -20.37
N PRO A 50 18.53 -1.98 -20.71
CA PRO A 50 18.45 -1.55 -22.12
C PRO A 50 19.44 -2.26 -23.03
N ASN A 51 20.71 -2.34 -22.64
CA ASN A 51 21.79 -2.96 -23.43
C ASN A 51 21.63 -4.48 -23.58
N GLU A 52 20.86 -5.15 -22.74
CA GLU A 52 20.57 -6.60 -22.79
C GLU A 52 19.28 -6.93 -23.57
N SER A 53 18.54 -5.91 -24.00
CA SER A 53 17.21 -6.07 -24.58
C SER A 53 16.99 -5.21 -25.83
N LEU A 54 18.05 -4.99 -26.61
CA LEU A 54 18.02 -4.15 -27.80
C LEU A 54 16.95 -4.56 -28.81
N GLY A 55 16.44 -3.57 -29.54
CA GLY A 55 15.41 -3.76 -30.54
C GLY A 55 13.99 -3.49 -30.03
N THR A 56 13.01 -3.85 -30.84
CA THR A 56 11.59 -3.59 -30.60
C THR A 56 10.83 -4.89 -30.44
N VAL A 57 10.00 -4.97 -29.40
CA VAL A 57 9.02 -6.04 -29.20
C VAL A 57 7.64 -5.42 -29.17
N VAL A 58 6.73 -5.96 -29.98
CA VAL A 58 5.31 -5.57 -30.00
C VAL A 58 4.49 -6.81 -29.70
N GLY A 59 3.54 -6.71 -28.79
CA GLY A 59 2.65 -7.79 -28.42
C GLY A 59 1.20 -7.33 -28.40
N TYR A 60 0.32 -8.20 -28.87
CA TYR A 60 -1.13 -8.02 -28.74
C TYR A 60 -1.74 -9.32 -28.27
N THR A 61 -2.61 -9.22 -27.26
CA THR A 61 -3.32 -10.39 -26.71
C THR A 61 -4.78 -10.03 -26.55
N THR A 62 -5.67 -10.93 -26.96
CA THR A 62 -7.12 -10.80 -26.79
C THR A 62 -7.67 -12.05 -26.11
N GLY A 63 -8.83 -11.91 -25.46
CA GLY A 63 -9.47 -13.02 -24.76
C GLY A 63 -10.95 -12.76 -24.50
N SER A 64 -11.56 -13.61 -23.68
CA SER A 64 -12.94 -13.44 -23.24
C SER A 64 -13.10 -12.19 -22.38
N ARG A 65 -14.35 -11.72 -22.19
CA ARG A 65 -14.69 -10.55 -21.37
C ARG A 65 -13.98 -9.28 -21.85
N GLU A 66 -14.01 -9.05 -23.16
CA GLU A 66 -13.43 -7.86 -23.81
C GLU A 66 -11.94 -7.65 -23.49
N PHE A 67 -11.24 -8.73 -23.05
CA PHE A 67 -9.83 -8.65 -22.75
C PHE A 67 -9.02 -8.28 -23.96
N ASN A 68 -8.33 -7.13 -23.89
CA ASN A 68 -7.41 -6.66 -24.92
C ASN A 68 -6.17 -6.09 -24.22
N LYS A 69 -5.00 -6.55 -24.62
CA LYS A 69 -3.71 -6.06 -24.14
C LYS A 69 -2.80 -5.77 -25.31
N ALA A 70 -2.47 -4.51 -25.50
CA ALA A 70 -1.43 -4.08 -26.43
C ALA A 70 -0.21 -3.63 -25.65
N GLN A 71 0.98 -4.04 -26.11
CA GLN A 71 2.23 -3.68 -25.46
C GLN A 71 3.34 -3.44 -26.46
N VAL A 72 4.25 -2.54 -26.14
CA VAL A 72 5.45 -2.25 -26.90
C VAL A 72 6.63 -2.04 -25.96
N ARG A 73 7.77 -2.57 -26.32
CA ARG A 73 9.07 -2.28 -25.70
C ARG A 73 10.08 -1.99 -26.80
N HIS A 74 10.79 -0.91 -26.65
CA HIS A 74 11.92 -0.56 -27.54
C HIS A 74 13.14 -0.22 -26.70
N ALA A 75 14.28 -0.78 -27.04
CA ALA A 75 15.56 -0.47 -26.42
C ALA A 75 16.63 -0.21 -27.48
N GLY A 76 17.43 0.80 -27.22
CA GLY A 76 18.55 1.21 -28.10
C GLY A 76 19.81 1.50 -27.29
N LYS A 77 20.95 1.40 -27.99
CA LYS A 77 22.27 1.72 -27.41
C LYS A 77 23.07 2.58 -28.39
N PHE A 78 23.73 3.60 -27.83
CA PHE A 78 24.66 4.44 -28.53
C PHE A 78 25.92 4.64 -27.67
N ASN A 79 27.03 4.02 -28.06
CA ASN A 79 28.26 3.96 -27.27
C ASN A 79 27.99 3.45 -25.84
N ASN A 80 28.27 4.26 -24.82
CA ASN A 80 28.09 3.96 -23.42
C ASN A 80 26.68 4.28 -22.90
N PHE A 81 25.87 4.93 -23.74
CA PHE A 81 24.49 5.29 -23.40
C PHE A 81 23.50 4.25 -23.94
N SER A 82 22.57 3.82 -23.12
CA SER A 82 21.46 2.97 -23.55
C SER A 82 20.15 3.44 -22.96
N TYR A 83 19.04 3.20 -23.68
CA TYR A 83 17.72 3.60 -23.27
C TYR A 83 16.70 2.49 -23.55
N LYS A 84 15.63 2.51 -22.79
CA LYS A 84 14.48 1.62 -22.96
C LYS A 84 13.19 2.37 -22.69
N VAL A 85 12.19 2.12 -23.53
CA VAL A 85 10.81 2.59 -23.34
C VAL A 85 9.90 1.39 -23.43
N SER A 86 8.98 1.26 -22.48
CA SER A 86 7.93 0.24 -22.48
C SER A 86 6.59 0.91 -22.29
N ALA A 87 5.56 0.45 -22.98
CA ALA A 87 4.19 0.87 -22.79
C ALA A 87 3.24 -0.32 -22.87
N VAL A 88 2.22 -0.33 -22.05
CA VAL A 88 1.15 -1.32 -22.02
C VAL A 88 -0.19 -0.59 -21.91
N ASN A 89 -1.13 -0.98 -22.76
CA ASN A 89 -2.54 -0.62 -22.61
C ASN A 89 -3.34 -1.91 -22.47
N PHE A 90 -4.06 -2.04 -21.37
CA PHE A 90 -4.87 -3.20 -21.04
C PHE A 90 -6.30 -2.77 -20.75
N THR A 91 -7.26 -3.42 -21.38
CA THR A 91 -8.70 -3.27 -21.12
C THR A 91 -9.36 -4.62 -20.97
N ALA A 92 -10.37 -4.71 -20.13
CA ALA A 92 -11.22 -5.89 -19.97
C ALA A 92 -12.54 -5.47 -19.32
N HIS A 93 -13.47 -6.41 -19.24
CA HIS A 93 -14.71 -6.25 -18.47
C HIS A 93 -14.73 -7.30 -17.34
N ASP A 94 -14.85 -6.84 -16.09
CA ASP A 94 -14.86 -7.70 -14.89
C ASP A 94 -16.20 -8.45 -14.75
N TRP A 95 -16.27 -9.41 -13.83
CA TRP A 95 -17.53 -10.07 -13.47
C TRP A 95 -18.44 -9.06 -12.77
N GLU A 96 -19.62 -8.89 -13.32
CA GLU A 96 -20.65 -8.04 -12.74
C GLU A 96 -21.18 -8.68 -11.44
N TYR A 97 -20.71 -8.20 -10.33
CA TYR A 97 -21.18 -8.59 -9.01
C TYR A 97 -21.38 -7.33 -8.17
N ILE A 98 -22.55 -7.21 -7.56
CA ILE A 98 -22.93 -6.08 -6.73
C ILE A 98 -23.47 -6.66 -5.43
N GLU A 99 -22.90 -6.23 -4.31
CA GLU A 99 -23.34 -6.65 -2.99
C GLU A 99 -24.73 -6.08 -2.68
N ASP A 100 -25.54 -6.80 -1.91
CA ASP A 100 -26.86 -6.35 -1.54
C ASP A 100 -26.84 -5.06 -0.73
N ASP A 101 -25.87 -4.90 0.14
CA ASP A 101 -25.65 -3.66 0.87
C ASP A 101 -25.32 -2.47 -0.03
N GLU A 102 -24.55 -2.69 -1.11
CA GLU A 102 -24.28 -1.65 -2.12
C GLU A 102 -25.56 -1.27 -2.87
N LYS A 103 -26.39 -2.24 -3.21
CA LYS A 103 -27.69 -1.99 -3.85
C LYS A 103 -28.61 -1.17 -2.94
N LYS A 104 -28.70 -1.54 -1.67
CA LYS A 104 -29.52 -0.84 -0.68
C LYS A 104 -29.19 0.64 -0.59
N GLU A 105 -27.89 0.97 -0.49
CA GLU A 105 -27.45 2.37 -0.38
C GLU A 105 -27.82 3.23 -1.59
N HIS A 106 -27.92 2.64 -2.76
CA HIS A 106 -28.30 3.34 -4.00
C HIS A 106 -29.80 3.31 -4.28
N TYR A 107 -30.57 2.61 -3.50
CA TYR A 107 -32.01 2.49 -3.71
C TYR A 107 -32.78 3.60 -3.01
N ARG A 108 -33.59 4.37 -3.73
CA ARG A 108 -34.29 5.56 -3.22
C ARG A 108 -35.25 5.21 -2.08
N GLN A 109 -36.00 4.08 -2.17
CA GLN A 109 -36.96 3.66 -1.16
C GLN A 109 -36.29 3.38 0.19
N TRP A 110 -35.07 2.84 0.21
CA TRP A 110 -34.34 2.66 1.47
C TRP A 110 -33.93 3.99 2.11
N ARG A 111 -33.75 5.03 1.30
CA ARG A 111 -33.29 6.34 1.82
C ARG A 111 -34.43 7.29 2.18
N GLU A 112 -35.59 7.13 1.55
CA GLU A 112 -36.72 8.08 1.64
C GLU A 112 -37.88 7.56 2.51
N ASP A 113 -37.68 6.58 3.40
CA ASP A 113 -38.69 5.98 4.27
C ASP A 113 -39.74 5.07 3.59
N GLY A 114 -39.43 3.83 3.58
CA GLY A 114 -40.44 2.77 3.65
C GLY A 114 -41.50 2.69 2.57
N LEU A 115 -41.70 1.52 2.11
CA LEU A 115 -42.86 1.10 1.33
C LEU A 115 -44.06 1.02 2.25
N ASP A 116 -45.07 1.87 2.06
CA ASP A 116 -46.38 1.79 2.72
C ASP A 116 -46.37 1.40 4.23
N GLY A 117 -45.31 1.78 4.97
CA GLY A 117 -45.17 1.53 6.40
C GLY A 117 -44.50 0.21 6.81
N GLU A 118 -44.09 -0.63 5.87
CA GLU A 118 -43.18 -1.77 6.10
C GLU A 118 -41.77 -1.42 5.62
N ASP A 119 -40.78 -1.70 6.46
CA ASP A 119 -39.37 -1.53 6.12
C ASP A 119 -38.97 -2.59 5.08
N LEU A 120 -38.30 -2.18 4.00
CA LEU A 120 -37.77 -3.10 2.99
C LEU A 120 -36.81 -4.13 3.59
N ASP A 121 -36.09 -3.76 4.64
CA ASP A 121 -35.21 -4.67 5.34
C ASP A 121 -35.99 -5.82 5.97
N ASP A 122 -37.14 -5.56 6.60
CA ASP A 122 -38.01 -6.60 7.18
C ASP A 122 -38.52 -7.57 6.11
N LEU A 123 -38.90 -7.05 4.94
CA LEU A 123 -39.34 -7.89 3.82
C LEU A 123 -38.23 -8.78 3.26
N PHE A 124 -36.98 -8.30 3.24
CA PHE A 124 -35.84 -9.10 2.84
C PHE A 124 -35.48 -10.16 3.91
N GLU A 125 -35.54 -9.80 5.20
CA GLU A 125 -35.29 -10.73 6.30
C GLU A 125 -36.32 -11.86 6.35
N ASP A 126 -37.56 -11.53 6.06
CA ASP A 126 -38.68 -12.53 6.02
C ASP A 126 -38.71 -13.36 4.73
N GLY A 127 -37.83 -13.04 3.78
CA GLY A 127 -37.78 -13.69 2.46
C GLY A 127 -38.93 -13.31 1.53
N ARG A 128 -39.68 -12.26 1.85
CA ARG A 128 -40.78 -11.69 1.04
C ARG A 128 -40.28 -10.69 -0.01
N ALA A 129 -39.01 -10.28 0.04
CA ALA A 129 -38.35 -9.51 -0.99
C ALA A 129 -37.10 -10.22 -1.52
N SER A 130 -36.79 -10.01 -2.80
CA SER A 130 -35.62 -10.56 -3.46
C SER A 130 -35.11 -9.67 -4.56
N TRP A 131 -33.77 -9.70 -4.78
CA TRP A 131 -33.15 -9.01 -5.89
C TRP A 131 -33.27 -9.78 -7.21
N ASP A 132 -33.61 -9.06 -8.29
CA ASP A 132 -33.44 -9.51 -9.67
C ASP A 132 -32.59 -8.47 -10.44
N GLY A 133 -31.29 -8.67 -10.43
CA GLY A 133 -30.33 -7.64 -10.83
C GLY A 133 -30.40 -6.41 -9.92
N TRP A 134 -30.86 -5.29 -10.46
CA TRP A 134 -31.16 -4.06 -9.72
C TRP A 134 -32.65 -3.88 -9.39
N ASP A 135 -33.51 -4.75 -9.84
CA ASP A 135 -34.91 -4.70 -9.52
C ASP A 135 -35.19 -5.44 -8.21
N ILE A 136 -36.16 -4.97 -7.43
CA ILE A 136 -36.63 -5.64 -6.22
C ILE A 136 -38.00 -6.25 -6.53
N LYS A 137 -38.14 -7.53 -6.32
CA LYS A 137 -39.40 -8.28 -6.36
C LYS A 137 -39.93 -8.43 -4.95
N VAL A 138 -41.15 -8.04 -4.71
CA VAL A 138 -41.80 -8.08 -3.40
C VAL A 138 -43.08 -8.90 -3.45
N ASP A 139 -43.23 -9.79 -2.48
CA ASP A 139 -44.41 -10.58 -2.14
C ASP A 139 -44.86 -10.09 -0.75
N TYR A 140 -45.85 -9.19 -0.71
CA TYR A 140 -46.27 -8.54 0.55
C TYR A 140 -47.02 -9.47 1.50
N ASP A 141 -47.82 -10.39 0.97
CA ASP A 141 -48.64 -11.26 1.77
C ASP A 141 -48.04 -12.65 2.03
N GLY A 142 -46.90 -12.97 1.41
CA GLY A 142 -46.16 -14.20 1.60
C GLY A 142 -46.78 -15.41 0.92
N ASP A 143 -47.64 -15.21 -0.10
CA ASP A 143 -48.31 -16.28 -0.82
C ASP A 143 -47.46 -16.93 -1.93
N GLY A 144 -46.26 -16.42 -2.15
CA GLY A 144 -45.30 -16.87 -3.15
C GLY A 144 -45.52 -16.24 -4.53
N ILE A 145 -46.41 -15.26 -4.64
CA ILE A 145 -46.69 -14.52 -5.86
C ILE A 145 -46.10 -13.10 -5.72
N ILE A 146 -45.35 -12.65 -6.71
CA ILE A 146 -44.79 -11.29 -6.67
C ILE A 146 -45.88 -10.27 -6.89
N ASP A 147 -46.15 -9.45 -5.87
CA ASP A 147 -47.13 -8.37 -5.92
C ASP A 147 -46.63 -7.13 -6.63
N THR A 148 -45.35 -6.81 -6.42
CA THR A 148 -44.73 -5.59 -6.92
C THR A 148 -43.29 -5.81 -7.34
N VAL A 149 -42.87 -5.05 -8.37
CA VAL A 149 -41.47 -4.96 -8.80
C VAL A 149 -41.05 -3.49 -8.84
N TYR A 150 -40.01 -3.17 -8.05
CA TYR A 150 -39.40 -1.83 -8.11
C TYR A 150 -38.30 -1.80 -9.16
N LEU A 151 -38.48 -0.96 -10.17
CA LEU A 151 -37.58 -0.90 -11.31
C LEU A 151 -36.39 0.02 -11.06
N LYS A 152 -35.21 -0.39 -11.51
CA LYS A 152 -33.97 0.34 -11.44
C LYS A 152 -34.08 1.79 -11.92
N ALA A 153 -34.74 2.02 -13.07
CA ALA A 153 -34.80 3.33 -13.69
C ALA A 153 -35.45 4.39 -12.79
N ASP A 154 -36.40 3.97 -11.96
CA ASP A 154 -37.20 4.88 -11.13
C ASP A 154 -36.61 5.11 -9.73
N ASN A 155 -35.78 4.19 -9.26
CA ASN A 155 -35.42 4.09 -7.84
C ASN A 155 -33.93 4.23 -7.54
N ILE A 156 -33.04 4.21 -8.52
CA ILE A 156 -31.59 4.27 -8.26
C ILE A 156 -31.08 5.71 -8.18
N ILE A 157 -30.43 6.02 -7.07
CA ILE A 157 -29.67 7.24 -6.88
C ILE A 157 -28.26 7.01 -7.41
N ARG A 158 -27.91 7.69 -8.51
CA ARG A 158 -26.61 7.53 -9.18
C ARG A 158 -25.52 8.44 -8.62
N ASP A 159 -25.88 9.48 -7.92
CA ASP A 159 -24.96 10.48 -7.36
C ASP A 159 -25.50 10.84 -5.96
N ALA A 160 -25.16 9.99 -4.99
CA ALA A 160 -25.68 10.09 -3.63
C ALA A 160 -25.07 11.26 -2.84
N ASN A 161 -23.83 11.60 -3.12
CA ASN A 161 -23.10 12.67 -2.46
C ASN A 161 -23.18 14.02 -3.18
N LYS A 162 -23.85 14.07 -4.34
CA LYS A 162 -24.09 15.26 -5.19
C LYS A 162 -22.80 15.91 -5.71
N ASP A 163 -21.78 15.12 -5.99
CA ASP A 163 -20.51 15.60 -6.55
C ASP A 163 -20.51 15.61 -8.10
N LYS A 164 -21.61 15.19 -8.73
CA LYS A 164 -21.84 15.06 -10.17
C LYS A 164 -21.09 13.89 -10.82
N ILE A 165 -20.70 12.93 -10.05
CA ILE A 165 -20.04 11.71 -10.52
C ILE A 165 -20.98 10.53 -10.26
N ASP A 166 -21.04 9.59 -11.19
CA ASP A 166 -21.85 8.37 -11.05
C ASP A 166 -21.20 7.43 -10.01
N ASP A 167 -21.90 7.15 -8.92
CA ASP A 167 -21.45 6.29 -7.83
C ASP A 167 -21.65 4.80 -8.11
N LEU A 168 -22.41 4.45 -9.15
CA LEU A 168 -22.69 3.04 -9.45
C LEU A 168 -21.43 2.28 -9.87
N PRO A 169 -21.36 0.98 -9.59
CA PRO A 169 -20.25 0.14 -10.02
C PRO A 169 -19.98 0.23 -11.51
N ASN A 170 -18.73 0.41 -11.89
CA ASN A 170 -18.26 0.28 -13.26
C ASN A 170 -17.31 -0.93 -13.32
N PHE A 171 -17.66 -1.93 -14.11
CA PHE A 171 -16.91 -3.18 -14.26
C PHE A 171 -15.85 -3.13 -15.36
N ASP A 172 -15.71 -1.99 -16.04
CA ASP A 172 -14.64 -1.80 -17.01
C ASP A 172 -13.27 -1.72 -16.31
N ILE A 173 -12.39 -2.60 -16.72
CA ILE A 173 -11.00 -2.56 -16.29
C ILE A 173 -10.19 -1.81 -17.33
N LYS A 174 -9.46 -0.78 -16.91
CA LYS A 174 -8.52 -0.03 -17.75
C LYS A 174 -7.18 0.07 -17.01
N ASN A 175 -6.10 -0.25 -17.69
CA ASN A 175 -4.77 -0.15 -17.10
C ASN A 175 -3.76 0.28 -18.17
N GLN A 176 -3.16 1.43 -17.94
CA GLN A 176 -2.14 2.01 -18.79
C GLN A 176 -0.84 2.09 -18.01
N ARG A 177 0.24 1.62 -18.59
CA ARG A 177 1.56 1.62 -17.96
C ARG A 177 2.60 2.13 -18.94
N MET A 178 3.53 2.92 -18.44
CA MET A 178 4.70 3.38 -19.17
C MET A 178 5.92 3.27 -18.27
N ASP A 179 7.03 2.85 -18.83
CA ASP A 179 8.33 2.78 -18.17
C ASP A 179 9.38 3.33 -19.11
N PHE A 180 10.25 4.17 -18.57
CA PHE A 180 11.38 4.76 -19.29
C PHE A 180 12.64 4.58 -18.45
N ARG A 181 13.68 4.06 -19.07
CA ARG A 181 14.99 3.85 -18.43
C ARG A 181 16.12 4.36 -19.29
N LEU A 182 17.06 5.05 -18.65
CA LEU A 182 18.32 5.49 -19.21
C LEU A 182 19.46 4.90 -18.41
N ASP A 183 20.40 4.26 -19.07
CA ASP A 183 21.62 3.74 -18.48
C ASP A 183 22.84 4.39 -19.14
N TYR A 184 23.85 4.73 -18.34
CA TYR A 184 25.14 5.18 -18.81
C TYR A 184 26.25 4.35 -18.14
N ASP A 185 26.99 3.60 -18.96
CA ASP A 185 28.10 2.77 -18.53
C ASP A 185 29.42 3.57 -18.72
N PHE A 186 29.99 4.16 -17.64
CA PHE A 186 31.28 4.82 -17.67
C PHE A 186 32.44 3.84 -17.89
N SER A 187 32.32 2.65 -17.24
CA SER A 187 33.21 1.51 -17.38
C SER A 187 32.41 0.24 -16.98
N ASP A 188 33.03 -0.93 -17.03
CA ASP A 188 32.39 -2.19 -16.64
C ASP A 188 31.95 -2.21 -15.17
N ASP A 189 32.62 -1.45 -14.33
CA ASP A 189 32.39 -1.34 -12.88
C ASP A 189 31.80 0.02 -12.44
N HIS A 190 31.46 0.90 -13.39
CA HIS A 190 30.89 2.22 -13.09
C HIS A 190 29.69 2.53 -13.98
N PHE A 191 28.53 2.60 -13.36
CA PHE A 191 27.26 2.66 -14.04
C PHE A 191 26.28 3.58 -13.31
N VAL A 192 25.49 4.32 -14.08
CA VAL A 192 24.37 5.15 -13.61
C VAL A 192 23.11 4.77 -14.36
N SER A 193 21.99 4.68 -13.66
CA SER A 193 20.66 4.45 -14.23
C SER A 193 19.64 5.44 -13.71
N LEU A 194 18.80 5.94 -14.59
CA LEU A 194 17.62 6.74 -14.26
C LEU A 194 16.38 5.99 -14.79
N ASN A 195 15.42 5.80 -13.92
CA ASN A 195 14.14 5.14 -14.26
C ASN A 195 12.98 6.06 -13.91
N PHE A 196 11.98 6.06 -14.78
CA PHE A 196 10.68 6.67 -14.57
C PHE A 196 9.62 5.64 -14.94
N GLY A 197 8.57 5.51 -14.11
CA GLY A 197 7.42 4.68 -14.41
C GLY A 197 6.13 5.39 -14.06
N HIS A 198 5.13 5.16 -14.90
CA HIS A 198 3.77 5.69 -14.79
C HIS A 198 2.78 4.56 -14.95
N ALA A 199 1.79 4.50 -14.05
CA ALA A 199 0.63 3.62 -14.19
C ALA A 199 -0.65 4.40 -13.91
N LYS A 200 -1.66 4.14 -14.72
CA LYS A 200 -3.03 4.65 -14.52
C LYS A 200 -4.00 3.48 -14.59
N ALA A 201 -4.83 3.32 -13.55
CA ALA A 201 -5.70 2.17 -13.42
C ALA A 201 -7.14 2.56 -13.06
N THR A 202 -8.09 1.87 -13.69
CA THR A 202 -9.51 1.86 -13.31
C THR A 202 -9.93 0.42 -13.13
N ASN A 203 -10.42 0.06 -11.94
CA ASN A 203 -10.94 -1.27 -11.60
C ASN A 203 -11.58 -1.26 -10.21
N ILE A 204 -12.33 -2.29 -9.89
CA ILE A 204 -12.85 -2.49 -8.53
C ILE A 204 -11.78 -3.18 -7.69
N ASN A 205 -11.49 -2.60 -6.52
CA ASN A 205 -10.62 -3.16 -5.49
C ASN A 205 -11.44 -3.61 -4.29
N ILE A 206 -11.10 -4.76 -3.73
CA ILE A 206 -11.71 -5.30 -2.52
C ILE A 206 -10.73 -5.09 -1.36
N THR A 207 -11.20 -4.45 -0.30
CA THR A 207 -10.43 -4.19 0.91
C THR A 207 -11.14 -4.77 2.13
N GLY A 208 -10.49 -4.77 3.29
CA GLY A 208 -11.11 -5.21 4.54
C GLY A 208 -12.28 -4.35 5.05
N ILE A 209 -12.47 -3.17 4.47
CA ILE A 209 -13.51 -2.20 4.85
C ILE A 209 -14.53 -1.94 3.75
N GLY A 210 -14.48 -2.70 2.64
CA GLY A 210 -15.45 -2.61 1.55
C GLY A 210 -14.82 -2.66 0.17
N ARG A 211 -15.66 -2.52 -0.84
CA ARG A 211 -15.30 -2.45 -2.25
C ARG A 211 -15.18 -0.99 -2.68
N TYR A 212 -14.16 -0.72 -3.51
CA TYR A 212 -13.87 0.62 -4.02
C TYR A 212 -13.67 0.56 -5.52
N LEU A 213 -14.31 1.46 -6.24
CA LEU A 213 -14.01 1.73 -7.64
C LEU A 213 -12.78 2.66 -7.67
N ALA A 214 -11.60 2.09 -7.86
CA ALA A 214 -10.43 2.87 -8.25
C ALA A 214 -10.68 3.41 -9.65
N ASN A 215 -10.82 4.72 -9.78
CA ASN A 215 -11.11 5.36 -11.05
C ASN A 215 -10.03 6.38 -11.38
N ASP A 216 -9.28 6.06 -12.44
CA ASP A 216 -8.13 6.87 -12.87
C ASP A 216 -7.03 7.01 -11.81
N TRP A 217 -6.82 5.98 -11.00
CA TRP A 217 -5.74 5.99 -10.02
C TRP A 217 -4.38 6.02 -10.72
N ILE A 218 -3.60 7.05 -10.42
CA ILE A 218 -2.26 7.26 -10.99
C ILE A 218 -1.20 6.92 -9.95
N TYR A 219 -0.18 6.22 -10.40
CA TYR A 219 1.02 5.94 -9.62
C TYR A 219 2.26 6.21 -10.46
N ASN A 220 3.20 6.99 -9.92
CA ASN A 220 4.47 7.26 -10.58
C ASN A 220 5.63 6.85 -9.67
N PHE A 221 6.74 6.45 -10.28
CA PHE A 221 8.00 6.37 -9.58
C PHE A 221 9.12 7.03 -10.39
N TYR A 222 10.07 7.59 -9.67
CA TYR A 222 11.29 8.18 -10.17
C TYR A 222 12.44 7.53 -9.42
N GLN A 223 13.43 6.97 -10.11
CA GLN A 223 14.54 6.28 -9.46
C GLN A 223 15.86 6.66 -10.11
N GLY A 224 16.85 6.99 -9.28
CA GLY A 224 18.26 7.08 -9.65
C GLY A 224 19.05 5.97 -8.96
N ARG A 225 19.94 5.32 -9.70
CA ARG A 225 20.84 4.28 -9.19
C ARG A 225 22.26 4.56 -9.67
N TRP A 226 23.21 4.38 -8.78
CA TRP A 226 24.63 4.51 -9.04
C TRP A 226 25.38 3.29 -8.51
N ILE A 227 26.28 2.75 -9.33
CA ILE A 227 27.19 1.67 -8.97
C ILE A 227 28.59 2.11 -9.35
N TYR A 228 29.52 1.99 -8.42
CA TYR A 228 30.94 2.21 -8.67
C TYR A 228 31.78 1.20 -7.89
N LYS A 229 32.38 0.24 -8.60
CA LYS A 229 33.10 -0.87 -7.97
C LYS A 229 32.21 -1.58 -6.95
N ASN A 230 32.61 -1.54 -5.70
CA ASN A 230 31.90 -2.18 -4.58
C ASN A 230 30.88 -1.27 -3.89
N TRP A 231 30.66 -0.05 -4.40
CA TRP A 231 29.66 0.89 -3.92
C TRP A 231 28.36 0.81 -4.72
N PHE A 232 27.27 0.87 -4.02
CA PHE A 232 25.93 1.00 -4.56
C PHE A 232 25.20 2.11 -3.84
N ALA A 233 24.49 2.94 -4.58
CA ALA A 233 23.55 3.90 -4.02
C ALA A 233 22.32 3.98 -4.92
N GLN A 234 21.16 4.17 -4.32
CA GLN A 234 19.92 4.48 -5.04
C GLN A 234 19.04 5.43 -4.24
N ALA A 235 18.30 6.24 -4.98
CA ALA A 235 17.20 7.02 -4.44
C ALA A 235 15.97 6.83 -5.30
N TYR A 236 14.77 6.77 -4.70
CA TYR A 236 13.54 6.80 -5.45
C TYR A 236 12.44 7.57 -4.72
N LEU A 237 11.57 8.16 -5.52
CA LEU A 237 10.36 8.84 -5.10
C LEU A 237 9.16 8.16 -5.76
N ASN A 238 8.20 7.77 -4.98
CA ASN A 238 6.90 7.28 -5.44
C ASN A 238 5.85 8.34 -5.16
N THR A 239 4.92 8.55 -6.09
CA THR A 239 3.77 9.43 -5.89
C THR A 239 2.49 8.69 -6.26
N SER A 240 1.43 8.95 -5.52
CA SER A 240 0.10 8.42 -5.74
C SER A 240 -0.88 9.56 -6.02
N ASN A 241 -1.89 9.29 -6.83
CA ASN A 241 -3.08 10.13 -6.96
C ASN A 241 -4.27 9.22 -7.21
N SER A 242 -5.20 9.17 -6.28
CA SER A 242 -6.35 8.26 -6.33
C SER A 242 -7.40 8.62 -7.37
N GLY A 243 -7.25 9.72 -8.11
CA GLY A 243 -8.23 10.16 -9.11
C GLY A 243 -9.60 10.44 -8.49
N THR A 244 -10.64 9.83 -9.04
CA THR A 244 -12.02 9.89 -8.52
C THR A 244 -12.45 8.56 -7.88
N THR A 245 -11.54 7.92 -7.14
CA THR A 245 -11.80 6.67 -6.42
C THR A 245 -12.85 6.86 -5.34
N ARG A 246 -13.74 5.87 -5.20
CA ARG A 246 -14.87 5.96 -4.26
C ARG A 246 -15.28 4.62 -3.71
N ASN A 247 -15.92 4.63 -2.57
CA ASN A 247 -16.60 3.50 -1.98
C ASN A 247 -17.87 3.17 -2.80
N LEU A 248 -18.06 1.91 -3.17
CA LEU A 248 -19.21 1.48 -3.96
C LEU A 248 -20.51 1.40 -3.16
N ARG A 249 -20.42 1.36 -1.83
CA ARG A 249 -21.60 1.30 -0.97
C ARG A 249 -22.27 2.67 -0.85
N ASN A 250 -21.50 3.73 -0.61
CA ASN A 250 -22.05 5.06 -0.24
C ASN A 250 -21.51 6.22 -1.08
N GLY A 251 -20.74 5.96 -2.13
CA GLY A 251 -20.15 6.99 -2.98
C GLY A 251 -19.07 7.85 -2.31
N THR A 252 -18.66 7.54 -1.07
CA THR A 252 -17.64 8.32 -0.36
C THR A 252 -16.35 8.34 -1.15
N ILE A 253 -15.84 9.53 -1.44
CA ILE A 253 -14.60 9.72 -2.18
C ILE A 253 -13.41 9.32 -1.32
N ILE A 254 -12.47 8.64 -1.93
CA ILE A 254 -11.17 8.29 -1.35
C ILE A 254 -10.10 9.13 -2.04
N ARG A 255 -9.45 9.98 -1.28
CA ARG A 255 -8.30 10.78 -1.74
C ARG A 255 -7.01 10.20 -1.22
N ASP A 256 -6.02 10.08 -2.10
CA ASP A 256 -4.64 9.74 -1.78
C ASP A 256 -3.73 10.47 -2.76
N GLU A 257 -3.03 11.49 -2.30
CA GLU A 257 -1.99 12.21 -3.04
C GLU A 257 -0.62 12.04 -2.35
N SER A 258 -0.46 10.95 -1.64
CA SER A 258 0.70 10.67 -0.81
C SER A 258 1.98 10.45 -1.61
N GLN A 259 3.11 10.66 -0.94
CA GLN A 259 4.43 10.47 -1.50
C GLN A 259 5.27 9.56 -0.60
N PHE A 260 6.21 8.86 -1.20
CA PHE A 260 7.16 8.01 -0.49
C PHE A 260 8.55 8.18 -1.08
N PHE A 261 9.49 8.63 -0.28
CA PHE A 261 10.89 8.76 -0.62
C PHE A 261 11.73 7.68 0.04
N HIS A 262 12.69 7.12 -0.68
CA HIS A 262 13.66 6.17 -0.14
C HIS A 262 15.03 6.44 -0.71
N PHE A 263 16.03 6.44 0.17
CA PHE A 263 17.44 6.47 -0.17
C PHE A 263 18.15 5.28 0.45
N GLN A 264 19.06 4.66 -0.27
CA GLN A 264 19.86 3.53 0.19
C GLN A 264 21.28 3.64 -0.33
N PHE A 265 22.25 3.28 0.51
CA PHE A 265 23.63 3.05 0.10
C PHE A 265 24.17 1.76 0.66
N GLN A 266 25.12 1.15 -0.03
CA GLN A 266 25.77 -0.11 0.36
C GLN A 266 27.21 -0.12 -0.11
N HIS A 267 28.08 -0.75 0.66
CA HIS A 267 29.46 -1.04 0.31
C HIS A 267 29.81 -2.48 0.63
N SER A 268 30.49 -3.15 -0.29
CA SER A 268 30.98 -4.51 -0.14
C SER A 268 32.50 -4.53 -0.03
N LEU A 269 33.02 -5.32 0.91
CA LEU A 269 34.47 -5.49 1.16
C LEU A 269 34.82 -6.97 1.17
N GLU A 270 35.93 -7.31 0.52
CA GLU A 270 36.54 -8.63 0.65
C GLU A 270 37.77 -8.52 1.60
N LEU A 271 37.67 -9.21 2.72
CA LEU A 271 38.68 -9.21 3.78
C LEU A 271 39.47 -10.52 3.75
N GLU A 272 40.41 -10.63 2.80
CA GLU A 272 41.22 -11.84 2.56
C GLU A 272 41.98 -12.29 3.85
N ARG A 273 42.49 -11.33 4.64
CA ARG A 273 43.22 -11.61 5.89
C ARG A 273 42.32 -12.15 7.01
N LEU A 274 41.00 -12.01 6.91
CA LEU A 274 40.04 -12.48 7.89
C LEU A 274 39.27 -13.69 7.31
N MET A 275 39.97 -14.81 7.08
CA MET A 275 39.36 -16.06 6.56
C MET A 275 38.53 -15.85 5.30
N ASN A 276 38.97 -14.99 4.38
CA ASN A 276 38.21 -14.60 3.16
C ASN A 276 36.77 -14.20 3.48
N THR A 277 36.61 -13.31 4.44
CA THR A 277 35.30 -12.78 4.84
C THR A 277 34.81 -11.75 3.83
N GLN A 278 33.62 -11.96 3.31
CA GLN A 278 32.87 -10.92 2.61
C GLN A 278 32.06 -10.11 3.62
N LEU A 279 32.29 -8.81 3.68
CA LEU A 279 31.56 -7.86 4.52
C LEU A 279 30.73 -6.93 3.63
N VAL A 280 29.44 -6.87 3.87
CA VAL A 280 28.50 -5.90 3.27
C VAL A 280 27.96 -5.04 4.39
N TRP A 281 28.02 -3.73 4.22
CA TRP A 281 27.44 -2.78 5.15
C TRP A 281 26.78 -1.63 4.39
N GLY A 282 25.82 -0.99 5.03
CA GLY A 282 25.09 0.09 4.40
C GLY A 282 24.04 0.69 5.30
N GLY A 283 23.26 1.56 4.73
CA GLY A 283 22.14 2.19 5.42
C GLY A 283 21.07 2.66 4.44
N ASP A 284 19.94 2.95 5.00
CA ASP A 284 18.81 3.50 4.26
C ASP A 284 18.03 4.54 5.07
N TYR A 285 17.32 5.36 4.35
CA TYR A 285 16.38 6.35 4.87
C TYR A 285 15.09 6.27 4.08
N GLN A 286 13.97 6.24 4.78
CA GLN A 286 12.64 6.26 4.19
C GLN A 286 11.84 7.41 4.80
N ARG A 287 11.07 8.09 3.96
CA ARG A 287 10.11 9.10 4.39
C ARG A 287 8.77 8.85 3.71
N THR A 288 7.73 8.64 4.50
CA THR A 288 6.35 8.53 4.04
C THR A 288 5.65 9.86 4.33
N MET A 289 5.08 10.44 3.31
CA MET A 289 4.35 11.72 3.36
C MET A 289 2.92 11.46 2.89
N PRO A 290 2.02 11.09 3.80
CA PRO A 290 0.62 10.85 3.46
C PRO A 290 -0.10 12.17 3.22
N GLU A 291 -1.04 12.18 2.27
CA GLU A 291 -1.96 13.28 2.00
C GLU A 291 -3.28 12.67 1.58
N THR A 292 -4.26 12.64 2.47
CA THR A 292 -5.54 11.94 2.25
C THR A 292 -6.78 12.81 2.46
N PHE A 293 -6.61 14.08 2.81
CA PHE A 293 -7.68 15.06 2.97
C PHE A 293 -8.85 14.58 3.85
N GLY A 294 -8.55 13.90 4.95
CA GLY A 294 -9.56 13.37 5.86
C GLY A 294 -10.35 12.15 5.36
N THR A 295 -10.01 11.59 4.19
CA THR A 295 -10.77 10.45 3.64
C THR A 295 -10.25 9.08 4.07
N ILE A 296 -8.98 9.00 4.49
CA ILE A 296 -8.33 7.77 4.97
C ILE A 296 -7.72 7.99 6.35
N LEU A 297 -7.00 9.08 6.54
CA LEU A 297 -6.45 9.54 7.81
C LEU A 297 -7.34 10.63 8.38
N PRO A 298 -7.26 10.96 9.68
CA PRO A 298 -8.09 11.99 10.29
C PRO A 298 -8.03 13.33 9.54
N ASP A 299 -9.14 14.04 9.53
CA ASP A 299 -9.20 15.42 9.04
C ASP A 299 -8.43 16.34 10.00
N GLY A 300 -7.90 17.39 9.50
CA GLY A 300 -6.98 18.26 10.24
C GLY A 300 -5.58 18.25 9.63
N THR A 301 -5.41 17.53 8.62
CA THR A 301 -4.20 17.11 7.97
C THR A 301 -4.15 17.72 6.57
N GLY A 302 -3.57 18.88 6.39
CA GLY A 302 -3.43 19.55 5.11
C GLY A 302 -4.65 20.35 4.59
N GLY A 303 -5.80 20.27 5.25
CA GLY A 303 -6.90 21.22 5.11
C GLY A 303 -7.53 21.40 3.74
N ARG A 304 -7.51 20.39 2.87
CA ARG A 304 -8.16 20.47 1.56
C ARG A 304 -9.53 19.81 1.57
N ASN A 305 -10.47 20.43 0.88
CA ASN A 305 -11.76 19.80 0.67
C ASN A 305 -11.62 18.56 -0.24
N PRO A 306 -12.03 17.35 0.21
CA PRO A 306 -11.83 16.11 -0.54
C PRO A 306 -12.58 16.07 -1.88
N ILE A 307 -13.70 16.76 -2.02
CA ILE A 307 -14.51 16.81 -3.26
C ILE A 307 -13.90 17.76 -4.28
N SER A 308 -13.58 19.00 -3.87
CA SER A 308 -13.09 20.04 -4.78
C SER A 308 -11.57 20.03 -4.95
N ASN A 309 -10.85 19.28 -4.14
CA ASN A 309 -9.39 19.29 -4.04
C ASN A 309 -8.80 20.70 -3.84
N LYS A 310 -9.56 21.57 -3.18
CA LYS A 310 -9.14 22.94 -2.86
C LYS A 310 -8.85 23.04 -1.39
N ARG A 311 -7.84 23.82 -1.06
CA ARG A 311 -7.55 24.24 0.31
C ARG A 311 -8.75 24.99 0.87
N ASP A 312 -9.06 24.77 2.14
CA ASP A 312 -10.22 25.39 2.77
C ASP A 312 -9.88 26.72 3.48
N GLY A 313 -8.61 27.08 3.55
CA GLY A 313 -8.12 28.30 4.16
C GLY A 313 -8.17 28.29 5.68
N LYS A 314 -8.12 27.10 6.29
CA LYS A 314 -8.13 26.93 7.74
C LYS A 314 -6.86 26.25 8.23
N ASP A 315 -6.51 26.53 9.44
CA ASP A 315 -5.61 25.74 10.27
C ASP A 315 -6.45 24.65 10.93
N ASN A 316 -6.33 23.42 10.41
CA ASN A 316 -7.20 22.30 10.81
C ASN A 316 -6.63 21.50 12.00
N ASP A 317 -5.32 21.58 12.25
CA ASP A 317 -4.66 20.87 13.34
C ASP A 317 -4.26 21.79 14.51
N GLY A 318 -4.33 23.12 14.31
CA GLY A 318 -4.11 24.12 15.36
C GLY A 318 -2.65 24.50 15.58
N ASP A 319 -1.76 24.21 14.63
CA ASP A 319 -0.33 24.51 14.73
C ASP A 319 0.03 25.96 14.33
N GLY A 320 -0.91 26.68 13.71
CA GLY A 320 -0.78 28.07 13.29
C GLY A 320 -0.44 28.24 11.81
N GLU A 321 -0.21 27.17 11.06
CA GLU A 321 -0.08 27.19 9.61
C GLU A 321 -1.45 26.92 8.94
N ILE A 322 -1.60 27.29 7.70
CA ILE A 322 -2.89 27.19 6.99
C ILE A 322 -2.70 26.36 5.73
N ASP A 323 -3.52 25.30 5.59
CA ASP A 323 -3.51 24.46 4.39
C ASP A 323 -2.14 23.80 4.08
N GLU A 324 -1.34 23.51 5.07
CA GLU A 324 -0.06 22.80 4.93
C GLU A 324 -0.25 21.32 4.59
N TRP A 325 0.85 20.65 4.36
CA TRP A 325 0.87 19.20 4.26
C TRP A 325 0.63 18.58 5.62
N ASP A 326 0.07 17.39 5.59
CA ASP A 326 -0.23 16.52 6.72
C ASP A 326 1.03 16.09 7.47
N GLU A 327 1.73 17.04 8.10
CA GLU A 327 3.02 16.76 8.74
C GLU A 327 2.88 15.82 9.94
N LEU A 328 1.74 15.81 10.61
CA LEU A 328 1.46 14.95 11.77
C LEU A 328 1.58 13.44 11.46
N PHE A 329 1.37 13.04 10.21
CA PHE A 329 1.40 11.63 9.80
C PHE A 329 2.62 11.27 8.96
N VAL A 330 3.54 12.20 8.77
CA VAL A 330 4.84 11.92 8.15
C VAL A 330 5.62 10.95 9.03
N THR A 331 6.09 9.86 8.45
CA THR A 331 6.98 8.93 9.14
C THR A 331 8.37 8.95 8.52
N ASN A 332 9.39 8.96 9.38
CA ASN A 332 10.79 8.86 9.01
C ASN A 332 11.37 7.57 9.57
N GLU A 333 12.08 6.82 8.74
CA GLU A 333 12.73 5.57 9.13
C GLU A 333 14.20 5.63 8.71
N PHE A 334 15.11 5.28 9.63
CA PHE A 334 16.54 5.19 9.39
C PHE A 334 17.03 3.79 9.72
N GLY A 335 17.82 3.20 8.86
CA GLY A 335 18.39 1.90 9.09
C GLY A 335 19.89 1.85 8.80
N LEU A 336 20.64 1.17 9.67
CA LEU A 336 22.04 0.82 9.44
C LEU A 336 22.21 -0.68 9.57
N TYR A 337 22.94 -1.31 8.67
CA TYR A 337 23.13 -2.75 8.67
C TYR A 337 24.55 -3.15 8.29
N ALA A 338 24.94 -4.35 8.75
CA ALA A 338 26.13 -5.04 8.32
C ALA A 338 25.89 -6.55 8.27
N GLN A 339 26.49 -7.21 7.28
CA GLN A 339 26.52 -8.68 7.17
C GLN A 339 27.92 -9.14 6.81
N SER A 340 28.41 -10.12 7.52
CA SER A 340 29.63 -10.86 7.18
C SER A 340 29.30 -12.29 6.76
N GLN A 341 30.01 -12.77 5.76
CA GLN A 341 30.01 -14.17 5.33
C GLN A 341 31.45 -14.67 5.35
N THR A 342 31.75 -15.58 6.26
CA THR A 342 33.12 -16.06 6.56
C THR A 342 33.26 -17.54 6.30
N LYS A 343 34.21 -17.95 5.49
CA LYS A 343 34.56 -19.35 5.26
C LYS A 343 35.46 -19.80 6.39
N LEU A 344 34.91 -20.48 7.41
CA LEU A 344 35.66 -20.99 8.53
C LEU A 344 36.63 -22.12 8.11
N ASN A 345 36.21 -22.95 7.15
CA ASN A 345 37.02 -23.95 6.48
C ASN A 345 36.33 -24.38 5.15
N SER A 346 36.84 -25.42 4.50
CA SER A 346 36.29 -25.94 3.23
C SER A 346 34.86 -26.45 3.31
N TYR A 347 34.39 -26.81 4.49
CA TYR A 347 33.05 -27.40 4.72
C TYR A 347 32.10 -26.50 5.48
N LEU A 348 32.61 -25.47 6.13
CA LEU A 348 31.80 -24.66 7.06
C LEU A 348 31.90 -23.17 6.75
N GLU A 349 30.76 -22.54 6.63
CA GLU A 349 30.61 -21.12 6.35
C GLU A 349 29.67 -20.49 7.38
N LEU A 350 30.06 -19.36 7.95
CA LEU A 350 29.31 -18.61 8.96
C LEU A 350 28.81 -17.31 8.34
N VAL A 351 27.54 -17.03 8.52
CA VAL A 351 26.89 -15.74 8.18
C VAL A 351 26.46 -15.07 9.48
N LEU A 352 26.95 -13.88 9.71
CA LEU A 352 26.51 -12.99 10.80
C LEU A 352 25.96 -11.71 10.19
N ALA A 353 24.77 -11.30 10.59
CA ALA A 353 24.22 -10.02 10.19
C ALA A 353 23.50 -9.33 11.34
N GLY A 354 23.48 -8.03 11.29
CA GLY A 354 22.76 -7.19 12.24
C GLY A 354 22.28 -5.90 11.58
N ARG A 355 21.16 -5.42 12.05
CA ARG A 355 20.57 -4.16 11.62
C ARG A 355 19.98 -3.44 12.82
N ILE A 356 20.07 -2.13 12.80
CA ILE A 356 19.44 -1.22 13.76
C ILE A 356 18.57 -0.26 12.97
N ASP A 357 17.31 -0.15 13.36
CA ASP A 357 16.33 0.74 12.76
C ASP A 357 15.75 1.70 13.80
N LEU A 358 15.50 2.92 13.36
CA LEU A 358 14.82 3.98 14.10
C LEU A 358 13.59 4.40 13.27
N HIS A 359 12.45 4.57 13.93
CA HIS A 359 11.20 4.94 13.29
C HIS A 359 10.52 6.05 14.10
N SER A 360 10.08 7.14 13.45
CA SER A 360 9.49 8.31 14.14
C SER A 360 8.21 7.99 14.91
N GLY A 361 7.46 6.96 14.53
CA GLY A 361 6.30 6.47 15.29
C GLY A 361 6.64 5.51 16.43
N LEU A 362 7.93 5.30 16.75
CA LEU A 362 8.40 4.46 17.85
C LEU A 362 9.35 5.28 18.72
N THR A 363 8.78 6.07 19.62
CA THR A 363 9.51 6.98 20.53
C THR A 363 9.24 6.61 21.99
N ASP A 364 10.17 6.99 22.87
CA ASP A 364 10.05 6.85 24.31
C ASP A 364 10.71 8.06 24.97
N ASP A 365 9.96 8.80 25.76
CA ASP A 365 10.42 10.01 26.41
C ASP A 365 11.54 9.77 27.43
N GLU A 366 11.67 8.55 27.96
CA GLU A 366 12.61 8.22 29.02
C GLU A 366 13.86 7.46 28.57
N ASN A 367 13.76 6.58 27.54
CA ASN A 367 14.79 5.57 27.25
C ASN A 367 15.28 5.52 25.79
N GLY A 368 14.88 6.43 24.93
CA GLY A 368 15.24 6.44 23.51
C GLY A 368 16.55 7.17 23.20
N PHE A 369 16.99 7.10 21.94
CA PHE A 369 18.12 7.88 21.41
C PHE A 369 17.64 9.20 20.83
N SER A 370 18.11 10.32 21.36
CA SER A 370 17.83 11.65 20.85
C SER A 370 18.98 12.16 19.98
N PHE A 371 18.91 11.99 18.67
CA PHE A 371 19.89 12.59 17.77
C PHE A 371 19.30 13.29 16.53
N LEU A 372 17.99 13.26 16.39
CA LEU A 372 17.26 14.01 15.39
C LEU A 372 16.17 14.83 16.08
N ASN A 373 15.93 16.02 15.60
CA ASN A 373 14.76 16.77 16.04
C ASN A 373 13.51 16.11 15.48
N ASP A 374 12.42 16.13 16.24
CA ASP A 374 11.12 15.76 15.70
C ASP A 374 10.82 16.66 14.51
N PRO A 375 10.47 16.10 13.34
CA PRO A 375 10.13 16.92 12.18
C PRO A 375 8.86 17.75 12.37
N LEU A 376 8.06 17.45 13.40
CA LEU A 376 6.77 18.10 13.66
C LEU A 376 6.90 19.39 14.49
N ASP A 377 7.68 19.36 15.54
CA ASP A 377 7.76 20.50 16.49
C ASP A 377 9.20 20.96 16.77
N GLY A 378 10.21 20.31 16.17
CA GLY A 378 11.62 20.58 16.40
C GLY A 378 12.12 20.10 17.78
N SER A 379 11.29 19.42 18.55
CA SER A 379 11.68 18.80 19.82
C SER A 379 12.61 17.63 19.60
N SER A 380 13.35 17.23 20.63
CA SER A 380 14.21 16.04 20.56
C SER A 380 13.36 14.79 20.75
N ALA A 381 13.09 14.08 19.66
CA ALA A 381 12.43 12.78 19.75
C ALA A 381 13.41 11.70 20.22
N ASN A 382 13.01 10.92 21.20
CA ASN A 382 13.75 9.77 21.71
C ASN A 382 13.31 8.50 20.99
N TYR A 383 14.03 8.12 19.94
CA TYR A 383 13.73 6.93 19.14
C TYR A 383 14.07 5.63 19.86
N ILE A 384 13.18 4.65 19.85
CA ILE A 384 13.43 3.29 20.35
C ILE A 384 14.08 2.45 19.25
N PRO A 385 15.38 2.09 19.39
CA PRO A 385 16.07 1.30 18.38
C PRO A 385 15.49 -0.11 18.28
N GLN A 386 15.19 -0.53 17.04
CA GLN A 386 14.79 -1.88 16.74
C GLN A 386 15.97 -2.67 16.18
N VAL A 387 16.34 -3.76 16.86
CA VAL A 387 17.50 -4.58 16.49
C VAL A 387 17.07 -5.89 15.83
N SER A 388 17.62 -6.17 14.65
CA SER A 388 17.36 -7.37 13.84
C SER A 388 18.64 -8.17 13.64
N PRO A 389 19.01 -9.08 14.56
CA PRO A 389 20.16 -9.97 14.39
C PRO A 389 19.81 -11.17 13.50
N LYS A 390 20.83 -11.71 12.81
CA LYS A 390 20.75 -12.95 12.03
C LYS A 390 22.06 -13.72 12.15
N ILE A 391 21.93 -15.02 12.37
CA ILE A 391 23.05 -15.97 12.31
C ILE A 391 22.67 -17.11 11.37
N GLY A 392 23.59 -17.51 10.54
CA GLY A 392 23.45 -18.65 9.64
C GLY A 392 24.71 -19.50 9.61
N LEU A 393 24.56 -20.80 9.66
CA LEU A 393 25.62 -21.76 9.53
C LEU A 393 25.33 -22.65 8.30
N LEU A 394 26.28 -22.69 7.38
CA LEU A 394 26.21 -23.53 6.20
C LEU A 394 27.25 -24.64 6.31
N PHE A 395 26.82 -25.88 6.30
CA PHE A 395 27.67 -27.06 6.30
C PHE A 395 27.59 -27.78 4.95
N LYS A 396 28.72 -27.85 4.26
CA LYS A 396 28.87 -28.42 2.91
C LYS A 396 29.78 -29.66 2.97
N PRO A 397 29.30 -30.82 3.45
CA PRO A 397 30.14 -32.02 3.60
C PRO A 397 30.66 -32.56 2.27
N THR A 398 29.94 -32.32 1.18
CA THR A 398 30.31 -32.66 -0.21
C THR A 398 29.86 -31.52 -1.14
N GLU A 399 30.32 -31.58 -2.39
CA GLU A 399 29.91 -30.60 -3.42
C GLU A 399 28.40 -30.64 -3.72
N ASN A 400 27.74 -31.77 -3.48
CA ASN A 400 26.33 -31.99 -3.81
C ASN A 400 25.38 -31.84 -2.61
N HIS A 401 25.90 -31.64 -1.38
CA HIS A 401 25.07 -31.57 -0.19
C HIS A 401 25.37 -30.29 0.60
N THR A 402 24.34 -29.53 0.87
CA THR A 402 24.42 -28.33 1.71
C THR A 402 23.33 -28.37 2.78
N PHE A 403 23.75 -28.30 4.04
CA PHE A 403 22.87 -28.13 5.19
C PHE A 403 22.95 -26.69 5.68
N ARG A 404 21.80 -26.09 5.93
CA ARG A 404 21.72 -24.70 6.44
C ARG A 404 20.92 -24.67 7.72
N LEU A 405 21.49 -24.04 8.75
CA LEU A 405 20.79 -23.66 9.96
C LEU A 405 20.80 -22.13 10.06
N THR A 406 19.62 -21.52 10.23
CA THR A 406 19.48 -20.06 10.30
C THR A 406 18.57 -19.68 11.46
N SER A 407 19.00 -18.68 12.25
CA SER A 407 18.17 -18.01 13.24
C SER A 407 18.19 -16.50 12.95
N ALA A 408 17.03 -15.87 12.96
CA ALA A 408 16.91 -14.43 12.71
C ALA A 408 15.73 -13.84 13.48
N LYS A 409 15.87 -12.58 13.90
CA LYS A 409 14.78 -11.74 14.38
C LYS A 409 14.47 -10.72 13.28
N ALA A 410 13.21 -10.53 13.01
CA ALA A 410 12.72 -9.46 12.14
C ALA A 410 11.57 -8.75 12.84
N PHE A 411 11.32 -7.52 12.45
CA PHE A 411 10.20 -6.75 12.95
C PHE A 411 9.48 -6.06 11.78
N ASN A 412 8.28 -5.59 12.07
CA ASN A 412 7.44 -4.86 11.13
C ASN A 412 7.27 -3.44 11.67
N THR A 413 7.62 -2.43 10.88
CA THR A 413 7.33 -1.04 11.24
C THR A 413 5.86 -0.75 10.99
N PRO A 414 5.22 0.02 11.88
CA PRO A 414 3.86 0.48 11.64
C PRO A 414 3.82 1.36 10.39
N SER A 415 2.75 1.26 9.61
CA SER A 415 2.48 2.19 8.51
C SER A 415 1.67 3.38 9.02
N SER A 416 1.71 4.52 8.32
CA SER A 416 0.84 5.66 8.64
C SER A 416 -0.63 5.23 8.71
N GLN A 417 -1.07 4.35 7.81
CA GLN A 417 -2.41 3.78 7.87
C GLN A 417 -2.62 2.91 9.13
N GLY A 418 -1.65 2.09 9.50
CA GLY A 418 -1.75 1.25 10.71
C GLY A 418 -1.81 2.07 11.99
N LEU A 419 -1.14 3.23 12.01
CA LEU A 419 -1.12 4.14 13.16
C LEU A 419 -2.36 5.05 13.20
N TYR A 420 -2.75 5.63 12.06
CA TYR A 420 -3.63 6.79 12.00
C TYR A 420 -4.89 6.61 11.15
N LEU A 421 -5.20 5.41 10.64
CA LEU A 421 -6.44 5.16 9.89
C LEU A 421 -7.66 5.68 10.64
N ASP A 422 -8.56 6.39 9.97
CA ASP A 422 -9.84 6.83 10.52
C ASP A 422 -10.92 6.87 9.42
N VAL A 423 -11.47 5.70 9.11
CA VAL A 423 -12.45 5.53 8.03
C VAL A 423 -13.76 5.01 8.60
N LYS A 424 -14.87 5.64 8.21
CA LYS A 424 -16.20 5.12 8.51
C LYS A 424 -16.50 3.94 7.57
N ALA A 425 -16.51 2.73 8.15
CA ALA A 425 -16.74 1.49 7.42
C ALA A 425 -18.25 1.23 7.17
N ALA A 426 -19.09 1.57 8.13
CA ALA A 426 -20.54 1.43 8.02
C ALA A 426 -21.27 2.47 8.89
N GLN A 427 -22.51 2.77 8.51
CA GLN A 427 -23.43 3.61 9.27
C GLN A 427 -24.70 2.83 9.58
N TYR A 428 -25.05 2.77 10.84
CA TYR A 428 -26.35 2.28 11.30
C TYR A 428 -27.17 3.45 11.86
N SER A 429 -28.45 3.28 12.04
CA SER A 429 -29.35 4.37 12.47
C SER A 429 -28.88 5.08 13.75
N ILE A 430 -28.26 4.37 14.69
CA ILE A 430 -27.88 4.87 16.02
C ILE A 430 -26.35 4.88 16.27
N PHE A 431 -25.55 4.24 15.42
CA PHE A 431 -24.09 4.20 15.58
C PHE A 431 -23.36 4.06 14.23
N SER A 432 -22.10 4.45 14.21
CA SER A 432 -21.19 4.26 13.08
C SER A 432 -20.13 3.23 13.45
N VAL A 433 -19.75 2.39 12.50
CA VAL A 433 -18.57 1.51 12.61
C VAL A 433 -17.38 2.20 12.00
N MET A 434 -16.36 2.42 12.81
CA MET A 434 -15.11 3.08 12.39
C MET A 434 -13.99 2.05 12.30
N ALA A 435 -13.25 2.08 11.20
CA ALA A 435 -11.95 1.40 11.10
C ALA A 435 -10.86 2.39 11.49
N ARG A 436 -10.16 2.12 12.61
CA ARG A 436 -9.14 3.03 13.15
C ARG A 436 -7.79 2.37 13.28
N GLY A 437 -6.75 3.12 12.98
CA GLY A 437 -5.38 2.83 13.35
C GLY A 437 -5.16 3.02 14.84
N ASN A 438 -3.98 2.69 15.35
CA ASN A 438 -3.69 2.77 16.78
C ASN A 438 -2.26 3.20 17.04
N ALA A 439 -2.03 4.51 17.10
CA ALA A 439 -0.73 5.10 17.41
C ALA A 439 -0.31 4.87 18.87
N ASP A 440 -1.27 4.96 19.80
CA ASP A 440 -1.01 4.93 21.24
C ASP A 440 -1.14 3.54 21.88
N GLY A 441 -1.49 2.54 21.08
CA GLY A 441 -1.76 1.20 21.56
C GLY A 441 -3.13 1.04 22.24
N TYR A 442 -3.56 -0.20 22.47
CA TYR A 442 -4.74 -0.53 23.25
C TYR A 442 -4.36 -1.13 24.58
N SER A 443 -4.93 -0.60 25.65
CA SER A 443 -4.86 -1.26 26.95
C SER A 443 -6.01 -2.23 27.08
N PHE A 444 -5.70 -3.50 27.29
CA PHE A 444 -6.70 -4.55 27.55
C PHE A 444 -6.77 -4.82 29.05
N PHE A 445 -7.98 -4.88 29.58
CA PHE A 445 -8.22 -5.22 30.98
C PHE A 445 -9.45 -6.13 31.10
N ARG A 446 -9.64 -6.73 32.26
CA ARG A 446 -10.85 -7.47 32.55
C ARG A 446 -11.69 -6.70 33.57
N ASP A 447 -12.99 -6.65 33.31
CA ASP A 447 -13.94 -6.07 34.26
C ASP A 447 -14.22 -7.02 35.44
N SER A 448 -15.07 -6.57 36.37
CA SER A 448 -15.47 -7.39 37.55
C SER A 448 -16.24 -8.66 37.21
N LEU A 449 -16.72 -8.80 35.97
CA LEU A 449 -17.45 -9.95 35.44
C LEU A 449 -16.59 -10.85 34.56
N ASP A 450 -15.25 -10.60 34.53
CA ASP A 450 -14.27 -11.32 33.70
C ASP A 450 -14.45 -11.10 32.19
N ASN A 451 -15.18 -10.05 31.76
CA ASN A 451 -15.24 -9.69 30.35
C ASN A 451 -13.94 -9.01 29.93
N LEU A 452 -13.44 -9.34 28.72
CA LEU A 452 -12.30 -8.66 28.13
C LEU A 452 -12.74 -7.30 27.60
N MET A 453 -12.17 -6.24 28.17
CA MET A 453 -12.43 -4.85 27.84
C MET A 453 -11.20 -4.23 27.23
N TYR A 454 -11.36 -3.16 26.45
CA TYR A 454 -10.24 -2.36 25.97
C TYR A 454 -10.52 -0.87 26.16
N TRP A 455 -9.44 -0.12 26.23
CA TRP A 455 -9.45 1.33 26.36
C TRP A 455 -8.83 1.96 25.11
N ASP A 456 -9.59 2.81 24.42
CA ASP A 456 -9.09 3.64 23.32
C ASP A 456 -8.71 5.02 23.87
N VAL A 457 -7.41 5.28 23.96
CA VAL A 457 -6.87 6.52 24.54
C VAL A 457 -7.29 7.74 23.71
N ARG A 458 -7.42 7.60 22.37
CA ARG A 458 -7.78 8.69 21.46
C ARG A 458 -9.21 9.18 21.62
N ALA A 459 -10.09 8.35 22.09
CA ALA A 459 -11.49 8.73 22.28
C ALA A 459 -11.66 9.78 23.38
N ASN A 460 -10.63 10.08 24.18
CA ASN A 460 -10.63 10.96 25.35
C ASN A 460 -11.89 10.82 26.21
N SER A 461 -12.61 9.74 26.01
CA SER A 461 -13.80 9.35 26.73
C SER A 461 -13.57 7.94 27.27
N LYS A 462 -13.92 7.76 28.54
CA LYS A 462 -13.92 6.44 29.20
C LYS A 462 -15.03 5.55 28.62
N THR A 463 -15.00 5.31 27.33
CA THR A 463 -15.95 4.42 26.69
C THR A 463 -15.37 3.01 26.78
N GLU A 464 -15.81 2.25 27.74
CA GLU A 464 -15.48 0.85 27.88
C GLU A 464 -16.33 0.07 26.88
N PHE A 465 -15.68 -0.66 25.97
CA PHE A 465 -16.36 -1.56 25.05
C PHE A 465 -16.07 -3.00 25.45
N GLN A 466 -17.12 -3.78 25.58
CA GLN A 466 -17.01 -5.21 25.75
C GLN A 466 -16.62 -5.85 24.42
N LEU A 467 -15.48 -6.55 24.39
CA LEU A 467 -15.12 -7.36 23.24
C LEU A 467 -16.02 -8.59 23.22
N ALA A 468 -16.70 -8.81 22.10
CA ALA A 468 -17.49 -10.03 21.91
C ALA A 468 -16.59 -11.27 22.08
N LYS A 469 -17.15 -12.30 22.69
CA LYS A 469 -16.48 -13.60 22.92
C LYS A 469 -16.28 -14.33 21.61
#